data_a26e4e54defc99d9c6043e1810f4719c
#
_entry.id   a26e4e54defc99d9c6043e1810f4719c
#
_cell.length_a   1.000
_cell.length_b   1.000
_cell.length_c   1.000
_cell.angle_alpha   90.00
_cell.angle_beta   90.00
_cell.angle_gamma   90.00
#
_symmetry.space_group_name_H-M   'P 1'
#
loop_
_entity.id
_entity.type
_entity.pdbx_description
1 polymer ?
#
loop_
_entity_poly.entity_id
_entity_poly.type
_entity_poly.pdbx_seq_one_letter_code
_entity_poly.pdbx_strand_id
1 'polypeptide(L)'
;MKKICVSAFALLFICISCNNDAGKNNGQKQKNMAASDAISKAFETGNTNAIDSFIADDFIDHTDRGDFKGKDSLKAMVKFVHENMKDMKTEKLHELADDDYVFSWMRWTGTSNGAGGMPNGPYDMHAMEVSKFKDGKAVEHWTYMDMKEMMKMMPQPAMNDMNKMDTGKMKK
;
A
#
# COMPACT_ATOMS: atom_id res chain seq x y z
N MET A 1 62.79 55.06 7.72
CA MET A 1 62.70 53.58 7.71
C MET A 1 61.40 53.17 8.40
N LYS A 2 60.33 52.90 7.62
CA LYS A 2 59.01 52.52 8.12
C LYS A 2 58.86 51.00 7.99
N LYS A 3 58.69 50.32 9.09
CA LYS A 3 58.42 48.87 9.14
C LYS A 3 56.92 48.64 8.96
N ILE A 4 56.55 47.92 7.86
CA ILE A 4 55.20 47.51 7.58
C ILE A 4 55.01 46.16 8.23
N CYS A 5 54.12 46.09 9.26
CA CYS A 5 53.63 44.81 9.79
C CYS A 5 52.50 44.29 8.92
N VAL A 6 52.75 43.19 8.25
CA VAL A 6 51.71 42.42 7.50
C VAL A 6 51.05 41.46 8.52
N SER A 7 49.86 41.79 8.89
CA SER A 7 49.02 40.89 9.71
C SER A 7 48.33 39.87 8.83
N ALA A 8 48.71 38.59 8.97
CA ALA A 8 48.10 37.48 8.25
C ALA A 8 46.77 37.13 8.93
N PHE A 9 45.68 37.48 8.28
CA PHE A 9 44.32 37.12 8.70
C PHE A 9 44.02 35.69 8.16
N ALA A 10 44.16 34.69 9.03
CA ALA A 10 43.77 33.32 8.71
C ALA A 10 42.26 33.21 8.69
N LEU A 11 41.65 33.15 7.51
CA LEU A 11 40.24 32.79 7.32
C LEU A 11 40.05 31.30 7.62
N LEU A 12 39.44 31.04 8.76
CA LEU A 12 38.98 29.70 9.14
C LEU A 12 37.69 29.42 8.35
N PHE A 13 37.78 28.68 7.22
CA PHE A 13 36.60 28.15 6.53
C PHE A 13 36.02 27.01 7.36
N ILE A 14 34.99 27.31 8.15
CA ILE A 14 34.13 26.29 8.77
C ILE A 14 33.25 25.77 7.65
N CYS A 15 33.62 24.62 7.07
CA CYS A 15 32.71 23.82 6.23
C CYS A 15 31.58 23.28 7.12
N ILE A 16 30.47 24.02 7.17
CA ILE A 16 29.21 23.49 7.67
C ILE A 16 28.73 22.49 6.61
N SER A 17 29.11 21.24 6.79
CA SER A 17 28.53 20.11 6.06
C SER A 17 27.10 19.94 6.58
N CYS A 18 26.15 20.68 6.02
CA CYS A 18 24.74 20.37 6.21
C CYS A 18 24.47 19.02 5.56
N ASN A 19 24.30 18.00 6.37
CA ASN A 19 23.73 16.73 5.91
C ASN A 19 22.32 17.02 5.39
N ASN A 20 22.19 17.17 4.07
CA ASN A 20 20.92 17.32 3.37
C ASN A 20 20.14 15.98 3.23
N ASP A 21 20.57 14.92 3.91
CA ASP A 21 19.92 13.60 3.78
C ASP A 21 18.51 13.58 4.37
N ALA A 22 18.28 14.30 5.49
CA ALA A 22 16.96 14.36 6.12
C ALA A 22 15.89 15.04 5.23
N GLY A 23 16.27 16.00 4.39
CA GLY A 23 15.35 16.68 3.48
C GLY A 23 15.00 15.86 2.24
N LYS A 24 15.95 15.07 1.73
CA LYS A 24 15.73 14.19 0.58
C LYS A 24 14.82 13.00 0.94
N ASN A 25 15.03 12.41 2.12
CA ASN A 25 14.25 11.29 2.62
C ASN A 25 12.78 11.66 2.84
N ASN A 26 12.48 12.83 3.41
CA ASN A 26 11.09 13.27 3.54
C ASN A 26 10.39 13.43 2.19
N GLY A 27 11.09 13.88 1.15
CA GLY A 27 10.52 14.05 -0.19
C GLY A 27 10.17 12.72 -0.87
N GLN A 28 11.01 11.68 -0.72
CA GLN A 28 10.74 10.36 -1.32
C GLN A 28 9.59 9.66 -0.61
N LYS A 29 9.61 9.63 0.71
CA LYS A 29 8.53 9.13 1.55
C LYS A 29 7.18 9.72 1.17
N GLN A 30 7.07 11.05 1.07
CA GLN A 30 5.83 11.73 0.69
C GLN A 30 5.37 11.38 -0.73
N LYS A 31 6.30 11.21 -1.68
CA LYS A 31 5.97 10.77 -3.04
C LYS A 31 5.42 9.35 -3.05
N ASN A 32 6.01 8.44 -2.29
CA ASN A 32 5.55 7.06 -2.18
C ASN A 32 4.15 7.00 -1.56
N MET A 33 3.89 7.78 -0.51
CA MET A 33 2.56 7.89 0.11
C MET A 33 1.52 8.41 -0.89
N ALA A 34 1.84 9.49 -1.62
CA ALA A 34 0.94 10.05 -2.63
C ALA A 34 0.68 9.07 -3.80
N ALA A 35 1.68 8.28 -4.18
CA ALA A 35 1.52 7.24 -5.19
C ALA A 35 0.62 6.11 -4.68
N SER A 36 0.78 5.66 -3.43
CA SER A 36 -0.10 4.69 -2.76
C SER A 36 -1.55 5.17 -2.73
N ASP A 37 -1.78 6.44 -2.35
CA ASP A 37 -3.12 7.05 -2.36
C ASP A 37 -3.75 7.07 -3.76
N ALA A 38 -2.97 7.41 -4.78
CA ALA A 38 -3.45 7.45 -6.16
C ALA A 38 -3.81 6.04 -6.69
N ILE A 39 -3.05 5.01 -6.29
CA ILE A 39 -3.35 3.61 -6.62
C ILE A 39 -4.63 3.16 -5.92
N SER A 40 -4.78 3.40 -4.62
CA SER A 40 -6.00 3.08 -3.87
C SER A 40 -7.24 3.77 -4.48
N LYS A 41 -7.09 5.02 -4.91
CA LYS A 41 -8.17 5.77 -5.58
C LYS A 41 -8.57 5.18 -6.93
N ALA A 42 -7.66 4.52 -7.63
CA ALA A 42 -7.97 3.83 -8.89
C ALA A 42 -9.02 2.72 -8.69
N PHE A 43 -8.99 2.00 -7.57
CA PHE A 43 -9.97 0.98 -7.24
C PHE A 43 -11.38 1.57 -6.99
N GLU A 44 -11.48 2.72 -6.33
CA GLU A 44 -12.78 3.38 -6.13
C GLU A 44 -13.40 3.89 -7.44
N THR A 45 -12.55 4.45 -8.31
CA THR A 45 -13.04 5.19 -9.50
C THR A 45 -13.05 4.38 -10.77
N GLY A 46 -12.37 3.23 -10.81
CA GLY A 46 -12.11 2.46 -12.03
C GLY A 46 -11.11 3.12 -12.99
N ASN A 47 -10.53 4.27 -12.62
CA ASN A 47 -9.56 4.99 -13.45
C ASN A 47 -8.16 4.42 -13.27
N THR A 48 -7.65 3.77 -14.30
CA THR A 48 -6.34 3.09 -14.27
C THR A 48 -5.14 3.98 -14.61
N ASN A 49 -5.31 5.28 -14.83
CA ASN A 49 -4.21 6.19 -15.19
C ASN A 49 -3.09 6.23 -14.12
N ALA A 50 -3.48 6.12 -12.84
CA ALA A 50 -2.53 6.05 -11.73
C ALA A 50 -1.62 4.80 -11.82
N ILE A 51 -2.14 3.68 -12.34
CA ILE A 51 -1.38 2.44 -12.52
C ILE A 51 -0.24 2.66 -13.52
N ASP A 52 -0.49 3.37 -14.62
CA ASP A 52 0.56 3.68 -15.60
C ASP A 52 1.67 4.54 -15.02
N SER A 53 1.32 5.47 -14.15
CA SER A 53 2.24 6.45 -13.59
C SER A 53 3.07 5.88 -12.44
N PHE A 54 2.45 5.13 -11.53
CA PHE A 54 3.01 4.79 -10.22
C PHE A 54 3.34 3.30 -10.02
N ILE A 55 3.03 2.44 -11.00
CA ILE A 55 3.38 1.02 -10.96
C ILE A 55 4.53 0.72 -11.92
N ALA A 56 5.49 -0.10 -11.49
CA ALA A 56 6.56 -0.60 -12.33
C ALA A 56 6.06 -1.65 -13.34
N ASP A 57 6.75 -1.81 -14.46
CA ASP A 57 6.34 -2.78 -15.49
C ASP A 57 6.46 -4.23 -14.99
N ASP A 58 7.44 -4.49 -14.12
CA ASP A 58 7.73 -5.78 -13.47
C ASP A 58 7.07 -5.94 -12.08
N PHE A 59 6.07 -5.13 -11.77
CA PHE A 59 5.32 -5.16 -10.52
C PHE A 59 4.81 -6.55 -10.18
N ILE A 60 4.84 -6.90 -8.89
CA ILE A 60 4.29 -8.15 -8.36
C ILE A 60 3.31 -7.83 -7.22
N ASP A 61 2.08 -8.31 -7.35
CA ASP A 61 1.08 -8.32 -6.29
C ASP A 61 1.01 -9.71 -5.67
N HIS A 62 1.44 -9.82 -4.42
CA HIS A 62 1.48 -11.06 -3.66
C HIS A 62 0.15 -11.27 -2.95
N THR A 63 -0.64 -12.23 -3.40
CA THR A 63 -1.93 -12.54 -2.81
C THR A 63 -1.98 -13.97 -2.25
N ASP A 64 -3.00 -14.28 -1.46
CA ASP A 64 -3.30 -15.62 -0.97
C ASP A 64 -3.57 -16.66 -2.08
N ARG A 65 -3.87 -16.17 -3.30
CA ARG A 65 -4.13 -17.00 -4.50
C ARG A 65 -2.90 -17.13 -5.41
N GLY A 66 -1.77 -16.53 -5.03
CA GLY A 66 -0.53 -16.50 -5.79
C GLY A 66 -0.19 -15.09 -6.28
N ASP A 67 0.90 -14.99 -7.02
CA ASP A 67 1.43 -13.73 -7.52
C ASP A 67 0.74 -13.31 -8.82
N PHE A 68 0.25 -12.07 -8.87
CA PHE A 68 -0.15 -11.38 -10.09
C PHE A 68 0.97 -10.46 -10.54
N LYS A 69 1.35 -10.53 -11.84
CA LYS A 69 2.53 -9.83 -12.35
C LYS A 69 2.18 -8.81 -13.41
N GLY A 70 2.86 -7.67 -13.32
CA GLY A 70 2.80 -6.58 -14.28
C GLY A 70 1.59 -5.65 -14.12
N LYS A 71 1.69 -4.49 -14.74
CA LYS A 71 0.65 -3.45 -14.73
C LYS A 71 -0.70 -3.92 -15.24
N ASP A 72 -0.69 -4.75 -16.29
CA ASP A 72 -1.94 -5.16 -16.94
C ASP A 72 -2.79 -6.05 -16.04
N SER A 73 -2.14 -6.90 -15.20
CA SER A 73 -2.87 -7.68 -14.20
C SER A 73 -3.52 -6.79 -13.14
N LEU A 74 -2.83 -5.75 -12.68
CA LEU A 74 -3.39 -4.78 -11.73
C LEU A 74 -4.52 -3.94 -12.34
N LYS A 75 -4.38 -3.51 -13.61
CA LYS A 75 -5.46 -2.83 -14.34
C LYS A 75 -6.69 -3.72 -14.48
N ALA A 76 -6.49 -5.00 -14.79
CA ALA A 76 -7.58 -5.97 -14.85
C ALA A 76 -8.26 -6.15 -13.48
N MET A 77 -7.47 -6.16 -12.38
CA MET A 77 -7.99 -6.22 -11.01
C MET A 77 -8.83 -4.97 -10.69
N VAL A 78 -8.32 -3.76 -10.97
CA VAL A 78 -9.05 -2.51 -10.77
C VAL A 78 -10.39 -2.52 -11.52
N LYS A 79 -10.38 -2.95 -12.77
CA LYS A 79 -11.60 -3.07 -13.60
C LYS A 79 -12.57 -4.09 -13.00
N PHE A 80 -12.08 -5.27 -12.63
CA PHE A 80 -12.90 -6.32 -12.00
C PHE A 80 -13.55 -5.82 -10.72
N VAL A 81 -12.79 -5.17 -9.83
CA VAL A 81 -13.31 -4.61 -8.58
C VAL A 81 -14.37 -3.56 -8.86
N HIS A 82 -14.10 -2.62 -9.75
CA HIS A 82 -15.04 -1.54 -10.08
C HIS A 82 -16.36 -2.05 -10.71
N GLU A 83 -16.30 -3.09 -11.53
CA GLU A 83 -17.48 -3.72 -12.16
C GLU A 83 -18.34 -4.51 -11.17
N ASN A 84 -17.71 -5.12 -10.15
CA ASN A 84 -18.37 -6.08 -9.26
C ASN A 84 -18.61 -5.58 -7.83
N MET A 85 -17.98 -4.46 -7.45
CA MET A 85 -18.13 -3.83 -6.14
C MET A 85 -18.63 -2.41 -6.31
N LYS A 86 -19.93 -2.19 -6.01
CA LYS A 86 -20.56 -0.88 -6.11
C LYS A 86 -20.31 -0.05 -4.86
N ASP A 87 -20.31 1.27 -5.05
CA ASP A 87 -20.16 2.26 -3.97
C ASP A 87 -18.93 2.01 -3.09
N MET A 88 -17.87 1.47 -3.69
CA MET A 88 -16.63 1.20 -3.01
C MET A 88 -16.01 2.50 -2.49
N LYS A 89 -15.64 2.47 -1.22
CA LYS A 89 -14.86 3.52 -0.56
C LYS A 89 -13.66 2.91 0.13
N THR A 90 -12.55 3.59 0.02
CA THR A 90 -11.31 3.29 0.74
C THR A 90 -11.06 4.36 1.79
N GLU A 91 -10.86 3.95 3.03
CA GLU A 91 -10.51 4.82 4.14
C GLU A 91 -9.16 4.39 4.69
N LYS A 92 -8.19 5.29 4.68
CA LYS A 92 -6.89 5.05 5.28
C LYS A 92 -6.94 5.43 6.76
N LEU A 93 -6.90 4.43 7.64
CA LEU A 93 -6.99 4.61 9.09
C LEU A 93 -5.66 5.07 9.68
N HIS A 94 -4.56 4.43 9.25
CA HIS A 94 -3.18 4.77 9.62
C HIS A 94 -2.24 4.50 8.47
N GLU A 95 -1.14 5.26 8.43
CA GLU A 95 -0.10 5.06 7.45
C GLU A 95 1.27 5.34 8.05
N LEU A 96 2.22 4.48 7.76
CA LEU A 96 3.63 4.64 8.06
C LEU A 96 4.42 4.44 6.78
N ALA A 97 5.46 5.21 6.58
CA ALA A 97 6.30 5.05 5.41
C ALA A 97 7.76 5.37 5.73
N ASP A 98 8.65 4.71 5.02
CA ASP A 98 10.06 5.09 4.87
C ASP A 98 10.38 5.37 3.39
N ASP A 99 11.65 5.31 3.01
CA ASP A 99 12.06 5.63 1.64
C ASP A 99 11.67 4.54 0.63
N ASP A 100 11.49 3.31 1.09
CA ASP A 100 11.25 2.14 0.26
C ASP A 100 9.84 1.54 0.44
N TYR A 101 9.20 1.75 1.59
CA TYR A 101 7.94 1.08 1.93
C TYR A 101 6.86 2.07 2.39
N VAL A 102 5.62 1.74 2.04
CA VAL A 102 4.40 2.33 2.61
C VAL A 102 3.57 1.22 3.23
N PHE A 103 3.21 1.37 4.51
CA PHE A 103 2.36 0.49 5.28
C PHE A 103 1.07 1.23 5.58
N SER A 104 -0.06 0.74 5.08
CA SER A 104 -1.35 1.41 5.22
C SER A 104 -2.36 0.47 5.88
N TRP A 105 -2.92 0.89 7.02
CA TRP A 105 -4.09 0.22 7.57
C TRP A 105 -5.33 0.80 6.93
N MET A 106 -5.99 -0.03 6.11
CA MET A 106 -7.09 0.35 5.27
C MET A 106 -8.42 -0.25 5.76
N ARG A 107 -9.50 0.49 5.51
CA ARG A 107 -10.87 0.00 5.59
C ARG A 107 -11.53 0.15 4.23
N TRP A 108 -12.18 -0.90 3.78
CA TRP A 108 -12.93 -0.93 2.52
C TRP A 108 -14.39 -1.22 2.79
N THR A 109 -15.25 -0.38 2.25
CA THR A 109 -16.71 -0.54 2.33
C THR A 109 -17.33 -0.46 0.95
N GLY A 110 -18.48 -1.10 0.78
CA GLY A 110 -19.23 -1.09 -0.49
C GLY A 110 -20.23 -2.22 -0.55
N THR A 111 -20.67 -2.55 -1.76
CA THR A 111 -21.63 -3.63 -2.02
C THR A 111 -21.07 -4.55 -3.10
N SER A 112 -20.84 -5.82 -2.77
CA SER A 112 -20.41 -6.87 -3.68
C SER A 112 -21.61 -7.53 -4.37
N ASN A 113 -21.44 -7.90 -5.64
CA ASN A 113 -22.40 -8.74 -6.39
C ASN A 113 -22.14 -10.24 -6.24
N GLY A 114 -21.20 -10.65 -5.37
CA GLY A 114 -20.81 -12.05 -5.16
C GLY A 114 -19.69 -12.55 -6.08
N ALA A 115 -19.19 -11.74 -7.00
CA ALA A 115 -18.06 -12.12 -7.85
C ALA A 115 -16.75 -12.28 -7.06
N GLY A 116 -15.83 -13.07 -7.58
CA GLY A 116 -14.52 -13.29 -6.96
C GLY A 116 -14.54 -14.07 -5.66
N GLY A 117 -15.67 -14.73 -5.33
CA GLY A 117 -15.84 -15.50 -4.10
C GLY A 117 -16.23 -14.67 -2.87
N MET A 118 -16.49 -13.38 -3.05
CA MET A 118 -17.05 -12.54 -1.97
C MET A 118 -18.53 -12.84 -1.76
N PRO A 119 -19.04 -12.71 -0.52
CA PRO A 119 -20.48 -12.74 -0.26
C PRO A 119 -21.20 -11.63 -1.05
N ASN A 120 -22.40 -11.93 -1.53
CA ASN A 120 -23.25 -10.92 -2.16
C ASN A 120 -23.83 -10.00 -1.07
N GLY A 121 -23.75 -8.69 -1.24
CA GLY A 121 -24.28 -7.71 -0.31
C GLY A 121 -23.23 -6.71 0.20
N PRO A 122 -23.58 -5.92 1.23
CA PRO A 122 -22.69 -4.93 1.81
C PRO A 122 -21.49 -5.60 2.49
N TYR A 123 -20.32 -4.98 2.38
CA TYR A 123 -19.11 -5.39 3.07
C TYR A 123 -18.44 -4.22 3.81
N ASP A 124 -17.75 -4.55 4.88
CA ASP A 124 -16.91 -3.67 5.68
C ASP A 124 -15.71 -4.48 6.17
N MET A 125 -14.54 -4.21 5.59
CA MET A 125 -13.34 -5.01 5.76
C MET A 125 -12.15 -4.14 6.11
N HIS A 126 -11.22 -4.71 6.88
CA HIS A 126 -9.97 -4.08 7.24
C HIS A 126 -8.81 -4.95 6.79
N ALA A 127 -7.77 -4.29 6.29
CA ALA A 127 -6.52 -4.95 5.93
C ALA A 127 -5.32 -4.05 6.16
N MET A 128 -4.16 -4.66 6.30
CA MET A 128 -2.87 -4.01 6.17
C MET A 128 -2.37 -4.19 4.75
N GLU A 129 -2.16 -3.09 4.05
CA GLU A 129 -1.49 -3.06 2.75
C GLU A 129 -0.04 -2.65 2.93
N VAL A 130 0.85 -3.34 2.26
CA VAL A 130 2.28 -3.02 2.20
C VAL A 130 2.67 -2.85 0.75
N SER A 131 3.18 -1.67 0.41
CA SER A 131 3.71 -1.39 -0.93
C SER A 131 5.20 -1.10 -0.83
N LYS A 132 6.00 -1.76 -1.67
CA LYS A 132 7.42 -1.48 -1.84
C LYS A 132 7.65 -0.62 -3.06
N PHE A 133 8.44 0.42 -2.90
CA PHE A 133 8.72 1.40 -3.94
C PHE A 133 10.19 1.36 -4.35
N LYS A 134 10.41 1.62 -5.63
CA LYS A 134 11.72 1.88 -6.20
C LYS A 134 11.58 2.97 -7.27
N ASP A 135 12.40 4.00 -7.18
CA ASP A 135 12.41 5.14 -8.13
C ASP A 135 11.02 5.79 -8.27
N GLY A 136 10.23 5.85 -7.19
CA GLY A 136 8.90 6.44 -7.15
C GLY A 136 7.79 5.60 -7.76
N LYS A 137 8.05 4.33 -8.07
CA LYS A 137 7.05 3.36 -8.54
C LYS A 137 6.94 2.19 -7.59
N ALA A 138 5.71 1.72 -7.35
CA ALA A 138 5.50 0.47 -6.63
C ALA A 138 5.99 -0.71 -7.46
N VAL A 139 6.83 -1.55 -6.85
CA VAL A 139 7.43 -2.75 -7.47
C VAL A 139 6.85 -4.03 -6.90
N GLU A 140 6.42 -4.01 -5.65
CA GLU A 140 5.79 -5.16 -4.98
C GLU A 140 4.66 -4.66 -4.06
N HIS A 141 3.64 -5.49 -3.88
CA HIS A 141 2.52 -5.21 -2.99
C HIS A 141 2.06 -6.48 -2.28
N TRP A 142 1.59 -6.31 -1.04
CA TRP A 142 1.02 -7.37 -0.19
C TRP A 142 -0.22 -6.84 0.51
N THR A 143 -1.24 -7.67 0.63
CA THR A 143 -2.42 -7.42 1.46
C THR A 143 -2.50 -8.47 2.56
N TYR A 144 -2.57 -8.03 3.81
CA TYR A 144 -2.70 -8.89 4.99
C TYR A 144 -4.03 -8.62 5.69
N MET A 145 -4.88 -9.63 5.75
CA MET A 145 -6.10 -9.62 6.54
C MET A 145 -5.96 -10.54 7.74
N ASP A 146 -6.59 -10.18 8.86
CA ASP A 146 -6.71 -11.13 9.95
C ASP A 146 -7.72 -12.24 9.61
N MET A 147 -7.69 -13.34 10.37
CA MET A 147 -8.57 -14.47 10.13
C MET A 147 -10.05 -14.09 10.23
N LYS A 148 -10.41 -13.15 11.10
CA LYS A 148 -11.79 -12.69 11.28
C LYS A 148 -12.29 -11.92 10.06
N GLU A 149 -11.45 -11.08 9.46
CA GLU A 149 -11.78 -10.37 8.22
C GLU A 149 -11.90 -11.36 7.05
N MET A 150 -11.00 -12.34 6.94
CA MET A 150 -11.08 -13.40 5.95
C MET A 150 -12.37 -14.23 6.08
N MET A 151 -12.78 -14.56 7.31
CA MET A 151 -14.02 -15.31 7.57
C MET A 151 -15.27 -14.56 7.13
N LYS A 152 -15.30 -13.23 7.18
CA LYS A 152 -16.42 -12.43 6.65
C LYS A 152 -16.58 -12.60 5.14
N MET A 153 -15.50 -12.86 4.43
CA MET A 153 -15.50 -13.04 2.96
C MET A 153 -15.79 -14.49 2.52
N MET A 154 -15.81 -15.44 3.47
CA MET A 154 -16.12 -16.84 3.13
C MET A 154 -17.62 -17.05 2.93
N PRO A 155 -18.05 -17.86 1.97
CA PRO A 155 -19.44 -18.31 1.86
C PRO A 155 -19.90 -18.97 3.16
N GLN A 156 -21.11 -18.67 3.61
CA GLN A 156 -21.68 -19.17 4.88
C GLN A 156 -21.58 -20.71 5.10
N PRO A 157 -21.71 -21.57 4.08
CA PRO A 157 -21.52 -23.01 4.23
C PRO A 157 -20.12 -23.39 4.74
N ALA A 158 -19.08 -22.70 4.24
CA ALA A 158 -17.70 -22.96 4.66
C ALA A 158 -17.44 -22.52 6.11
N MET A 159 -18.06 -21.43 6.58
CA MET A 159 -17.98 -21.00 8.00
C MET A 159 -18.63 -22.01 8.95
N ASN A 160 -19.78 -22.57 8.59
CA ASN A 160 -20.47 -23.56 9.40
C ASN A 160 -19.67 -24.87 9.54
N ASP A 161 -18.92 -25.25 8.52
CA ASP A 161 -18.08 -26.44 8.55
C ASP A 161 -16.80 -26.21 9.42
N MET A 162 -16.21 -25.04 9.37
CA MET A 162 -15.08 -24.67 10.24
C MET A 162 -15.49 -24.66 11.73
N ASN A 163 -16.64 -24.11 12.06
CA ASN A 163 -17.17 -24.11 13.43
C ASN A 163 -17.46 -25.53 13.95
N LYS A 164 -17.84 -26.46 13.10
CA LYS A 164 -18.02 -27.88 13.45
C LYS A 164 -16.69 -28.58 13.72
N MET A 165 -15.62 -28.23 13.01
CA MET A 165 -14.29 -28.81 13.20
C MET A 165 -13.68 -28.45 14.54
N ASP A 166 -13.92 -27.22 15.03
CA ASP A 166 -13.34 -26.75 16.31
C ASP A 166 -14.05 -27.35 17.54
N THR A 167 -15.35 -27.60 17.47
CA THR A 167 -16.10 -28.21 18.57
C THR A 167 -15.87 -29.70 18.74
N GLY A 168 -15.36 -30.39 17.74
CA GLY A 168 -15.10 -31.84 17.77
C GLY A 168 -13.82 -32.26 18.52
N LYS A 169 -12.87 -31.34 18.73
CA LYS A 169 -11.56 -31.63 19.35
C LYS A 169 -11.47 -31.28 20.84
N MET A 170 -12.44 -30.60 21.42
CA MET A 170 -12.43 -30.21 22.84
C MET A 170 -13.18 -31.14 23.80
N LYS A 171 -13.59 -32.32 23.33
CA LYS A 171 -14.15 -33.35 24.20
C LYS A 171 -13.18 -34.52 24.31
N LYS A 172 -12.16 -34.36 25.15
CA LYS A 172 -11.42 -35.45 25.81
C LYS A 172 -10.96 -34.97 27.17
#